data_c226bf952f8665555e6e96be68bca019
#
_entry.id   c226bf952f8665555e6e96be68bca019
#
_cell.length_a   1.000
_cell.length_b   1.000
_cell.length_c   1.000
_cell.angle_alpha   90.00
_cell.angle_beta   90.00
_cell.angle_gamma   90.00
#
_symmetry.space_group_name_H-M   'P 1'
#
loop_
_entity.id
_entity.type
_entity.pdbx_description
1 polymer ?
#
loop_
_entity_poly.entity_id
_entity_poly.type
_entity_poly.pdbx_seq_one_letter_code
_entity_poly.pdbx_strand_id
1 'polypeptide(L)'
;MESKQLRTTEDLDALLNSMQEQIDTLKESASGKQARIKELDELLRMADYYQQGKPVADKLKNIRFDTFRQKYKAEHENVLRTFYMAERKLKNQWVDGKLPVHAWRKEKSKLETEYQALQQKIAPLYADTKKLWAIHYSIYQVQHEQERQNAVTRQKNHEIEH
;
A
#
# COMPACT_ATOMS: atom_id res chain seq x y z
N MET A 1 13.92 -12.77 26.67
CA MET A 1 14.50 -12.23 25.44
C MET A 1 15.98 -12.00 25.66
N GLU A 2 16.80 -12.80 25.02
CA GLU A 2 18.23 -12.57 25.05
C GLU A 2 18.55 -11.31 24.23
N SER A 3 19.05 -10.29 24.90
CA SER A 3 19.61 -9.12 24.22
C SER A 3 20.82 -9.59 23.42
N LYS A 4 20.72 -9.60 22.10
CA LYS A 4 21.88 -9.82 21.23
C LYS A 4 22.89 -8.71 21.51
N GLN A 5 23.96 -9.03 22.18
CA GLN A 5 25.08 -8.12 22.35
C GLN A 5 25.71 -7.86 20.98
N LEU A 6 25.54 -6.65 20.47
CA LEU A 6 26.18 -6.21 19.25
C LEU A 6 27.66 -5.93 19.57
N ARG A 7 28.56 -6.80 19.16
CA ARG A 7 29.98 -6.74 19.48
C ARG A 7 30.80 -5.89 18.49
N THR A 8 30.29 -5.74 17.26
CA THR A 8 31.01 -5.04 16.19
C THR A 8 30.06 -4.20 15.35
N THR A 9 30.62 -3.25 14.58
CA THR A 9 29.89 -2.45 13.60
C THR A 9 29.29 -3.34 12.50
N GLU A 10 29.97 -4.43 12.16
CA GLU A 10 29.51 -5.42 11.19
C GLU A 10 28.24 -6.13 11.68
N ASP A 11 28.16 -6.48 12.98
CA ASP A 11 26.96 -7.05 13.58
C ASP A 11 25.77 -6.08 13.52
N LEU A 12 26.02 -4.81 13.74
CA LEU A 12 24.99 -3.77 13.64
C LEU A 12 24.52 -3.62 12.20
N ASP A 13 25.42 -3.60 11.22
CA ASP A 13 25.07 -3.54 9.80
C ASP A 13 24.24 -4.75 9.37
N ALA A 14 24.62 -5.95 9.80
CA ALA A 14 23.88 -7.18 9.53
C ALA A 14 22.48 -7.13 10.12
N LEU A 15 22.34 -6.64 11.36
CA LEU A 15 21.03 -6.48 12.00
C LEU A 15 20.16 -5.46 11.27
N LEU A 16 20.72 -4.31 10.90
CA LEU A 16 20.01 -3.27 10.15
C LEU A 16 19.51 -3.79 8.80
N ASN A 17 20.34 -4.52 8.06
CA ASN A 17 19.98 -5.12 6.79
C ASN A 17 18.88 -6.15 6.96
N SER A 18 18.96 -7.02 7.98
CA SER A 18 17.93 -8.00 8.29
C SER A 18 16.59 -7.35 8.62
N MET A 19 16.60 -6.29 9.44
CA MET A 19 15.38 -5.55 9.80
C MET A 19 14.79 -4.84 8.59
N GLN A 20 15.64 -4.27 7.73
CA GLN A 20 15.17 -3.62 6.50
C GLN A 20 14.51 -4.61 5.54
N GLU A 21 15.09 -5.80 5.39
CA GLU A 21 14.49 -6.88 4.58
C GLU A 21 13.13 -7.31 5.14
N GLN A 22 13.01 -7.43 6.46
CA GLN A 22 11.72 -7.74 7.09
C GLN A 22 10.67 -6.66 6.83
N ILE A 23 11.05 -5.39 6.97
CA ILE A 23 10.17 -4.25 6.69
C ILE A 23 9.75 -4.27 5.22
N ASP A 24 10.68 -4.48 4.30
CA ASP A 24 10.39 -4.50 2.86
C ASP A 24 9.43 -5.63 2.49
N THR A 25 9.62 -6.82 3.05
CA THR A 25 8.73 -7.96 2.85
C THR A 25 7.31 -7.67 3.36
N LEU A 26 7.20 -7.09 4.55
CA LEU A 26 5.90 -6.72 5.14
C LEU A 26 5.21 -5.61 4.33
N LYS A 27 5.97 -4.62 3.88
CA LYS A 27 5.45 -3.52 3.03
C LYS A 27 4.96 -4.05 1.68
N GLU A 28 5.68 -4.98 1.08
CA GLU A 28 5.27 -5.60 -0.19
C GLU A 28 3.96 -6.36 -0.03
N SER A 29 3.83 -7.16 1.04
CA SER A 29 2.59 -7.85 1.37
C SER A 29 1.43 -6.87 1.62
N ALA A 30 1.69 -5.80 2.38
CA ALA A 30 0.69 -4.75 2.64
C ALA A 30 0.27 -4.03 1.35
N SER A 31 1.21 -3.74 0.46
CA SER A 31 0.94 -3.11 -0.84
C SER A 31 0.05 -3.98 -1.73
N GLY A 32 0.32 -5.28 -1.79
CA GLY A 32 -0.52 -6.23 -2.53
C GLY A 32 -1.95 -6.28 -2.01
N LYS A 33 -2.13 -6.29 -0.69
CA LYS A 33 -3.46 -6.25 -0.07
C LYS A 33 -4.18 -4.93 -0.34
N GLN A 34 -3.47 -3.82 -0.27
CA GLN A 34 -4.03 -2.50 -0.57
C GLN A 34 -4.49 -2.39 -2.02
N ALA A 35 -3.70 -2.91 -2.96
CA ALA A 35 -4.06 -2.94 -4.38
C ALA A 35 -5.35 -3.73 -4.60
N ARG A 36 -5.47 -4.90 -3.96
CA ARG A 36 -6.70 -5.70 -4.06
C ARG A 36 -7.91 -5.03 -3.41
N ILE A 37 -7.72 -4.35 -2.28
CA ILE A 37 -8.78 -3.56 -1.63
C ILE A 37 -9.31 -2.48 -2.59
N LYS A 38 -8.41 -1.75 -3.25
CA LYS A 38 -8.80 -0.73 -4.23
C LYS A 38 -9.58 -1.33 -5.41
N GLU A 39 -9.14 -2.47 -5.89
CA GLU A 39 -9.83 -3.20 -6.96
C GLU A 39 -11.24 -3.63 -6.53
N LEU A 40 -11.38 -4.16 -5.31
CA LEU A 40 -12.68 -4.52 -4.75
C LEU A 40 -13.58 -3.30 -4.52
N ASP A 41 -13.03 -2.17 -4.07
CA ASP A 41 -13.77 -0.91 -3.95
C ASP A 41 -14.32 -0.46 -5.30
N GLU A 42 -13.52 -0.56 -6.35
CA GLU A 42 -13.95 -0.23 -7.71
C GLU A 42 -15.07 -1.18 -8.19
N LEU A 43 -14.91 -2.47 -7.97
CA LEU A 43 -15.95 -3.47 -8.33
C LEU A 43 -17.24 -3.23 -7.58
N LEU A 44 -17.18 -2.92 -6.29
CA LEU A 44 -18.37 -2.62 -5.48
C LEU A 44 -19.05 -1.33 -5.94
N ARG A 45 -18.28 -0.31 -6.29
CA ARG A 45 -18.80 0.94 -6.85
C ARG A 45 -19.50 0.70 -8.18
N MET A 46 -18.90 -0.11 -9.06
CA MET A 46 -19.52 -0.49 -10.33
C MET A 46 -20.79 -1.28 -10.12
N ALA A 47 -20.84 -2.18 -9.14
CA ALA A 47 -22.05 -2.91 -8.79
C ALA A 47 -23.16 -1.97 -8.32
N ASP A 48 -22.85 -0.94 -7.54
CA ASP A 48 -23.83 0.08 -7.11
C ASP A 48 -24.37 0.86 -8.31
N TYR A 49 -23.52 1.30 -9.22
CA TYR A 49 -23.95 1.99 -10.44
C TYR A 49 -24.84 1.11 -11.32
N TYR A 50 -24.50 -0.16 -11.42
CA TYR A 50 -25.32 -1.12 -12.15
C TYR A 50 -26.70 -1.28 -11.53
N GLN A 51 -26.77 -1.47 -10.22
CA GLN A 51 -28.05 -1.64 -9.51
C GLN A 51 -28.93 -0.39 -9.59
N GLN A 52 -28.34 0.79 -9.48
CA GLN A 52 -29.08 2.06 -9.58
C GLN A 52 -29.57 2.34 -11.00
N GLY A 53 -28.76 2.00 -11.99
CA GLY A 53 -29.07 2.28 -13.39
C GLY A 53 -29.94 1.23 -14.08
N LYS A 54 -29.97 0.01 -13.56
CA LYS A 54 -30.74 -1.11 -14.16
C LYS A 54 -32.22 -0.79 -14.38
N PRO A 55 -32.99 -0.28 -13.39
CA PRO A 55 -34.37 0.10 -13.61
C PRO A 55 -34.58 1.17 -14.68
N VAL A 56 -33.64 2.15 -14.72
CA VAL A 56 -33.67 3.24 -15.69
C VAL A 56 -33.43 2.72 -17.11
N ALA A 57 -32.41 1.86 -17.27
CA ALA A 57 -32.09 1.25 -18.55
C ALA A 57 -33.22 0.35 -19.06
N ASP A 58 -33.85 -0.44 -18.19
CA ASP A 58 -34.96 -1.32 -18.54
C ASP A 58 -36.19 -0.51 -18.95
N LYS A 59 -36.50 0.57 -18.26
CA LYS A 59 -37.57 1.48 -18.60
C LYS A 59 -37.32 2.14 -19.97
N LEU A 60 -36.09 2.55 -20.25
CA LEU A 60 -35.70 3.11 -21.54
C LEU A 60 -35.99 2.12 -22.70
N LYS A 61 -35.64 0.85 -22.53
CA LYS A 61 -35.87 -0.21 -23.51
C LYS A 61 -37.36 -0.42 -23.83
N ASN A 62 -38.23 -0.17 -22.86
CA ASN A 62 -39.67 -0.40 -22.97
C ASN A 62 -40.43 0.80 -23.55
N ILE A 63 -39.81 1.92 -23.75
CA ILE A 63 -40.43 3.09 -24.38
C ILE A 63 -40.48 2.89 -25.90
N ARG A 64 -41.66 2.92 -26.46
CA ARG A 64 -41.91 2.62 -27.88
C ARG A 64 -41.70 3.80 -28.82
N PHE A 65 -41.98 5.03 -28.35
CA PHE A 65 -41.90 6.24 -29.18
C PHE A 65 -40.56 6.93 -29.04
N ASP A 66 -39.90 7.20 -30.16
CA ASP A 66 -38.57 7.80 -30.19
C ASP A 66 -38.50 9.15 -29.48
N THR A 67 -39.52 10.00 -29.62
CA THR A 67 -39.56 11.31 -28.94
C THR A 67 -39.51 11.15 -27.42
N PHE A 68 -40.28 10.24 -26.86
CA PHE A 68 -40.27 9.96 -25.42
C PHE A 68 -38.98 9.27 -24.96
N ARG A 69 -38.44 8.39 -25.79
CA ARG A 69 -37.10 7.78 -25.52
C ARG A 69 -36.02 8.80 -25.43
N GLN A 70 -35.93 9.71 -26.38
CA GLN A 70 -34.93 10.79 -26.41
C GLN A 70 -35.04 11.69 -25.19
N LYS A 71 -36.28 12.07 -24.82
CA LYS A 71 -36.52 12.88 -23.62
C LYS A 71 -36.10 12.16 -22.33
N TYR A 72 -36.52 10.91 -22.17
CA TYR A 72 -36.18 10.09 -21.01
C TYR A 72 -34.65 9.89 -20.91
N LYS A 73 -34.01 9.58 -22.02
CA LYS A 73 -32.55 9.44 -22.09
C LYS A 73 -31.83 10.72 -21.69
N ALA A 74 -32.29 11.88 -22.13
CA ALA A 74 -31.70 13.17 -21.78
C ALA A 74 -31.87 13.48 -20.27
N GLU A 75 -33.04 13.18 -19.71
CA GLU A 75 -33.34 13.38 -18.29
C GLU A 75 -32.50 12.47 -17.37
N HIS A 76 -32.07 11.29 -17.85
CA HIS A 76 -31.36 10.28 -17.08
C HIS A 76 -29.94 10.01 -17.63
N GLU A 77 -29.37 10.96 -18.36
CA GLU A 77 -28.09 10.80 -19.05
C GLU A 77 -26.95 10.34 -18.13
N ASN A 78 -26.82 10.95 -16.96
CA ASN A 78 -25.74 10.62 -16.01
C ASN A 78 -25.88 9.20 -15.45
N VAL A 79 -27.08 8.82 -15.05
CA VAL A 79 -27.38 7.49 -14.52
C VAL A 79 -27.14 6.42 -15.58
N LEU A 80 -27.59 6.66 -16.80
CA LEU A 80 -27.40 5.72 -17.93
C LEU A 80 -25.92 5.59 -18.30
N ARG A 81 -25.18 6.69 -18.32
CA ARG A 81 -23.74 6.67 -18.62
C ARG A 81 -22.96 5.83 -17.60
N THR A 82 -23.21 6.03 -16.31
CA THR A 82 -22.58 5.24 -15.25
C THR A 82 -23.01 3.78 -15.28
N PHE A 83 -24.27 3.51 -15.60
CA PHE A 83 -24.77 2.16 -15.78
C PHE A 83 -24.07 1.41 -16.91
N TYR A 84 -23.96 2.00 -18.09
CA TYR A 84 -23.30 1.35 -19.23
C TYR A 84 -21.80 1.18 -19.00
N MET A 85 -21.15 2.13 -18.33
CA MET A 85 -19.76 1.99 -17.90
C MET A 85 -19.60 0.80 -16.94
N ALA A 86 -20.47 0.69 -15.95
CA ALA A 86 -20.47 -0.40 -14.99
C ALA A 86 -20.72 -1.75 -15.67
N GLU A 87 -21.69 -1.81 -16.57
CA GLU A 87 -21.99 -3.03 -17.34
C GLU A 87 -20.76 -3.54 -18.09
N ARG A 88 -20.02 -2.66 -18.75
CA ARG A 88 -18.78 -3.03 -19.47
C ARG A 88 -17.68 -3.51 -18.52
N LYS A 89 -17.46 -2.81 -17.41
CA LYS A 89 -16.44 -3.18 -16.43
C LYS A 89 -16.77 -4.48 -15.69
N LEU A 90 -18.03 -4.76 -15.48
CA LEU A 90 -18.50 -5.95 -14.77
C LEU A 90 -18.72 -7.16 -15.68
N LYS A 91 -18.52 -7.04 -16.97
CA LYS A 91 -18.84 -8.07 -17.97
C LYS A 91 -18.33 -9.46 -17.62
N ASN A 92 -17.11 -9.56 -17.10
CA ASN A 92 -16.45 -10.83 -16.79
C ASN A 92 -16.57 -11.23 -15.30
N GLN A 93 -17.35 -10.49 -14.52
CA GLN A 93 -17.43 -10.68 -13.07
C GLN A 93 -18.68 -11.47 -12.64
N TRP A 94 -19.58 -11.75 -13.56
CA TRP A 94 -20.82 -12.47 -13.29
C TRP A 94 -20.55 -13.94 -12.98
N VAL A 95 -21.14 -14.44 -11.89
CA VAL A 95 -21.08 -15.85 -11.48
C VAL A 95 -22.53 -16.34 -11.32
N ASP A 96 -22.89 -17.36 -12.08
CA ASP A 96 -24.24 -17.94 -12.08
C ASP A 96 -25.37 -16.89 -12.24
N GLY A 97 -25.14 -15.92 -13.12
CA GLY A 97 -26.11 -14.85 -13.41
C GLY A 97 -26.22 -13.77 -12.35
N LYS A 98 -25.32 -13.75 -11.36
CA LYS A 98 -25.29 -12.76 -10.27
C LYS A 98 -23.90 -12.18 -10.09
N LEU A 99 -23.84 -10.92 -9.63
CA LEU A 99 -22.58 -10.31 -9.18
C LEU A 99 -22.28 -10.78 -7.76
N PRO A 100 -21.05 -11.26 -7.48
CA PRO A 100 -20.67 -11.78 -6.16
C PRO A 100 -20.36 -10.67 -5.15
N VAL A 101 -21.27 -9.71 -4.99
CA VAL A 101 -21.10 -8.51 -4.14
C VAL A 101 -20.81 -8.89 -2.69
N HIS A 102 -21.53 -9.88 -2.16
CA HIS A 102 -21.31 -10.32 -0.78
C HIS A 102 -19.92 -10.92 -0.59
N ALA A 103 -19.46 -11.72 -1.54
CA ALA A 103 -18.10 -12.29 -1.52
C ALA A 103 -17.03 -11.20 -1.59
N TRP A 104 -17.22 -10.17 -2.42
CA TRP A 104 -16.31 -9.03 -2.52
C TRP A 104 -16.24 -8.24 -1.22
N ARG A 105 -17.37 -7.98 -0.58
CA ARG A 105 -17.41 -7.29 0.73
C ARG A 105 -16.70 -8.08 1.80
N LYS A 106 -16.89 -9.39 1.83
CA LYS A 106 -16.24 -10.28 2.79
C LYS A 106 -14.73 -10.33 2.58
N GLU A 107 -14.29 -10.47 1.33
CA GLU A 107 -12.86 -10.43 0.96
C GLU A 107 -12.23 -9.10 1.35
N LYS A 108 -12.88 -7.98 1.02
CA LYS A 108 -12.41 -6.64 1.38
C LYS A 108 -12.23 -6.48 2.88
N SER A 109 -13.21 -6.86 3.68
CA SER A 109 -13.16 -6.79 5.14
C SER A 109 -12.00 -7.61 5.71
N LYS A 110 -11.78 -8.81 5.20
CA LYS A 110 -10.66 -9.66 5.57
C LYS A 110 -9.31 -9.01 5.24
N LEU A 111 -9.18 -8.48 4.03
CA LEU A 111 -7.96 -7.81 3.57
C LEU A 111 -7.66 -6.54 4.37
N GLU A 112 -8.68 -5.76 4.72
CA GLU A 112 -8.53 -4.58 5.58
C GLU A 112 -7.99 -4.95 6.96
N THR A 113 -8.51 -6.01 7.56
CA THR A 113 -8.03 -6.52 8.85
C THR A 113 -6.58 -6.99 8.76
N GLU A 114 -6.24 -7.75 7.72
CA GLU A 114 -4.88 -8.24 7.48
C GLU A 114 -3.91 -7.08 7.20
N TYR A 115 -4.34 -6.07 6.45
CA TYR A 115 -3.57 -4.86 6.16
C TYR A 115 -3.24 -4.10 7.45
N GLN A 116 -4.23 -3.88 8.30
CA GLN A 116 -4.03 -3.20 9.58
C GLN A 116 -3.08 -3.99 10.49
N ALA A 117 -3.19 -5.31 10.53
CA ALA A 117 -2.28 -6.17 11.29
C ALA A 117 -0.83 -6.04 10.79
N LEU A 118 -0.63 -5.95 9.47
CA LEU A 118 0.69 -5.71 8.88
C LEU A 118 1.24 -4.33 9.26
N GLN A 119 0.43 -3.29 9.21
CA GLN A 119 0.83 -1.94 9.62
C GLN A 119 1.26 -1.89 11.08
N GLN A 120 0.56 -2.60 11.96
CA GLN A 120 0.91 -2.71 13.37
C GLN A 120 2.23 -3.45 13.60
N LYS A 121 2.62 -4.37 12.71
CA LYS A 121 3.94 -5.03 12.74
C LYS A 121 5.05 -4.16 12.17
N ILE A 122 4.76 -3.40 11.13
CA ILE A 122 5.74 -2.54 10.45
C ILE A 122 6.16 -1.36 11.34
N ALA A 123 5.23 -0.73 12.04
CA ALA A 123 5.48 0.48 12.82
C ALA A 123 6.57 0.29 13.89
N PRO A 124 6.54 -0.77 14.76
CA PRO A 124 7.61 -1.00 15.73
C PRO A 124 8.96 -1.31 15.07
N LEU A 125 8.97 -2.11 14.01
CA LEU A 125 10.20 -2.44 13.28
C LEU A 125 10.82 -1.19 12.67
N TYR A 126 10.01 -0.32 12.11
CA TYR A 126 10.47 0.94 11.53
C TYR A 126 11.05 1.86 12.61
N ALA A 127 10.40 1.98 13.77
CA ALA A 127 10.88 2.76 14.89
C ALA A 127 12.22 2.22 15.43
N ASP A 128 12.34 0.91 15.58
CA ASP A 128 13.57 0.25 16.05
C ASP A 128 14.71 0.42 15.05
N THR A 129 14.43 0.28 13.76
CA THR A 129 15.40 0.51 12.69
C THR A 129 15.91 1.95 12.72
N LYS A 130 15.04 2.92 12.92
CA LYS A 130 15.41 4.34 13.02
C LYS A 130 16.35 4.60 14.20
N LYS A 131 16.09 3.98 15.36
CA LYS A 131 16.95 4.07 16.54
C LYS A 131 18.34 3.46 16.27
N LEU A 132 18.38 2.29 15.63
CA LEU A 132 19.62 1.61 15.28
C LEU A 132 20.46 2.41 14.26
N TRP A 133 19.81 3.04 13.29
CA TRP A 133 20.47 3.94 12.35
C TRP A 133 21.09 5.14 13.06
N ALA A 134 20.43 5.71 14.07
CA ALA A 134 20.98 6.80 14.87
C ALA A 134 22.23 6.36 15.64
N ILE A 135 22.22 5.15 16.21
CA ILE A 135 23.38 4.54 16.89
C ILE A 135 24.51 4.32 15.89
N HIS A 136 24.23 3.74 14.75
CA HIS A 136 25.20 3.51 13.67
C HIS A 136 25.86 4.82 13.23
N TYR A 137 25.09 5.86 13.04
CA TYR A 137 25.58 7.18 12.69
C TYR A 137 26.50 7.76 13.79
N SER A 138 26.12 7.62 15.05
CA SER A 138 26.93 8.07 16.18
C SER A 138 28.27 7.34 16.26
N ILE A 139 28.27 6.03 16.03
CA ILE A 139 29.53 5.23 15.99
C ILE A 139 30.41 5.70 14.83
N TYR A 140 29.83 5.91 13.66
CA TYR A 140 30.53 6.42 12.49
C TYR A 140 31.20 7.78 12.78
N GLN A 141 30.48 8.70 13.41
CA GLN A 141 31.00 10.02 13.79
C GLN A 141 32.18 9.92 14.76
N VAL A 142 32.10 9.07 15.78
CA VAL A 142 33.17 8.85 16.76
C VAL A 142 34.42 8.29 16.09
N GLN A 143 34.29 7.29 15.23
CA GLN A 143 35.40 6.69 14.50
C GLN A 143 36.07 7.71 13.58
N HIS A 144 35.30 8.52 12.89
CA HIS A 144 35.81 9.55 11.97
C HIS A 144 36.57 10.65 12.73
N GLU A 145 36.08 11.04 13.91
CA GLU A 145 36.76 12.00 14.79
C GLU A 145 38.08 11.45 15.33
N GLN A 146 38.12 10.18 15.74
CA GLN A 146 39.36 9.52 16.17
C GLN A 146 40.38 9.44 15.05
N GLU A 147 39.97 9.09 13.85
CA GLU A 147 40.87 9.08 12.69
C GLU A 147 41.45 10.46 12.40
N ARG A 148 40.62 11.50 12.50
CA ARG A 148 41.07 12.89 12.34
C ARG A 148 42.09 13.29 13.40
N GLN A 149 41.84 12.97 14.67
CA GLN A 149 42.75 13.25 15.77
C GLN A 149 44.08 12.49 15.61
N ASN A 150 44.03 11.21 15.21
CA ASN A 150 45.22 10.41 14.96
C ASN A 150 46.05 10.97 13.80
N ALA A 151 45.42 11.43 12.73
CA ALA A 151 46.10 12.06 11.61
C ALA A 151 46.79 13.35 12.03
N VAL A 152 46.16 14.19 12.85
CA VAL A 152 46.73 15.42 13.38
C VAL A 152 47.92 15.11 14.31
N THR A 153 47.81 14.10 15.18
CA THR A 153 48.89 13.67 16.08
C THR A 153 50.09 13.15 15.31
N ARG A 154 49.86 12.33 14.28
CA ARG A 154 50.95 11.85 13.39
C ARG A 154 51.67 13.00 12.68
N GLN A 155 50.93 13.99 12.23
CA GLN A 155 51.48 15.16 11.58
C GLN A 155 52.34 15.99 12.53
N LYS A 156 51.88 16.23 13.76
CA LYS A 156 52.64 16.91 14.81
C LYS A 156 53.91 16.17 15.20
N ASN A 157 53.85 14.84 15.34
CA ASN A 157 55.06 14.04 15.66
C ASN A 157 56.09 14.09 14.52
N HIS A 158 55.64 14.14 13.28
CA HIS A 158 56.51 14.24 12.11
C HIS A 158 57.21 15.61 12.05
N GLU A 159 56.54 16.68 12.44
CA GLU A 159 57.14 18.03 12.54
C GLU A 159 58.15 18.17 13.69
N ILE A 160 58.00 17.40 14.78
CA ILE A 160 58.88 17.41 15.94
C ILE A 160 60.20 16.64 15.67
N GLU A 161 60.20 15.61 14.82
CA GLU A 161 61.35 14.79 14.46
C GLU A 161 62.31 15.47 13.45
N HIS A 162 61.91 16.61 12.91
CA HIS A 162 62.72 17.45 12.05
C HIS A 162 63.14 18.76 12.77
#